data_3bdf812a0020acbe3bd8029788c44078
#
_entry.id   3bdf812a0020acbe3bd8029788c44078
#
_cell.length_a   1.000
_cell.length_b   1.000
_cell.length_c   1.000
_cell.angle_alpha   90.00
_cell.angle_beta   90.00
_cell.angle_gamma   90.00
#
_symmetry.space_group_name_H-M   'P 1'
#
loop_
_entity.id
_entity.type
_entity.pdbx_description
1 polymer ?
#
loop_
_entity_poly.entity_id
_entity_poly.type
_entity_poly.pdbx_seq_one_letter_code
_entity_poly.pdbx_strand_id
1 'polypeptide(L)'
;MEKYISLGRQVVYDCLFENKCLDIQKIAVLYHKALQEKGISESPYLIIKGLDGNKLLLSDKLNVEPNSITTSPLNLGYDYKHRITASFKLPFVFRALKGVLWIELLFLIGFVICLVWQWNSIKMTLRSVRVQTMGIAHLEHELKKPLATMISAIGGMLKRKESVLCPTDEVKLGMIKARLMKMADITDTMLTSLKTSVLEVEREPIDLQLELEMITEMFTMIRKHARVEYHIAEGLGYPCLNKIYFNNIVINLVDNAIKYGGAHPVVKINFYEEGTDYILVVEDNGMGIAPKDQKQIFKQFYRVRNQQVTKTTGFGLGLTFVHKVVCAYGGKIHIESEIGNGSKFLIILPQVSWKN
;
A
#
# COMPACT_ATOMS: atom_id res chain seq x y z
N MET A 1 -19.53 59.90 -54.23
CA MET A 1 -18.15 60.06 -54.77
C MET A 1 -17.24 58.91 -54.42
N GLU A 2 -17.20 58.43 -53.15
CA GLU A 2 -16.36 57.27 -52.75
C GLU A 2 -16.72 55.95 -53.51
N LYS A 3 -18.00 55.74 -53.83
CA LYS A 3 -18.47 54.51 -54.53
C LYS A 3 -17.94 54.47 -55.98
N TYR A 4 -17.83 55.63 -56.68
CA TYR A 4 -17.27 55.74 -58.05
C TYR A 4 -15.75 55.60 -58.05
N ILE A 5 -15.09 56.11 -57.02
CA ILE A 5 -13.62 55.97 -56.85
C ILE A 5 -13.28 54.47 -56.57
N SER A 6 -14.07 53.80 -55.79
CA SER A 6 -13.93 52.36 -55.54
C SER A 6 -14.16 51.51 -56.80
N LEU A 7 -15.17 51.81 -57.59
CA LEU A 7 -15.46 51.15 -58.86
C LEU A 7 -14.35 51.32 -59.90
N GLY A 8 -13.85 52.60 -60.06
CA GLY A 8 -12.72 52.90 -60.93
C GLY A 8 -11.44 52.16 -60.55
N ARG A 9 -11.15 52.00 -59.27
CA ARG A 9 -10.02 51.18 -58.75
C ARG A 9 -10.17 49.70 -59.09
N GLN A 10 -11.36 49.17 -59.04
CA GLN A 10 -11.63 47.80 -59.41
C GLN A 10 -11.48 47.47 -60.87
N VAL A 11 -11.95 48.36 -61.74
CA VAL A 11 -11.75 48.27 -63.21
C VAL A 11 -10.28 48.36 -63.58
N VAL A 12 -9.53 49.32 -62.98
CA VAL A 12 -8.07 49.44 -63.22
C VAL A 12 -7.36 48.12 -62.76
N TYR A 13 -7.78 47.49 -61.66
CA TYR A 13 -7.21 46.25 -61.27
C TYR A 13 -7.41 45.16 -62.30
N ASP A 14 -8.66 45.01 -62.85
CA ASP A 14 -8.97 43.97 -63.85
C ASP A 14 -8.14 44.21 -65.13
N CYS A 15 -8.04 45.46 -65.62
CA CYS A 15 -7.19 45.80 -66.77
C CYS A 15 -5.72 45.45 -66.53
N LEU A 16 -5.19 45.73 -65.35
CA LEU A 16 -3.79 45.40 -65.01
C LEU A 16 -3.54 43.91 -64.88
N PHE A 17 -4.55 43.17 -64.40
CA PHE A 17 -4.46 41.73 -64.27
C PHE A 17 -4.53 41.02 -65.60
N GLU A 18 -5.50 41.39 -66.49
CA GLU A 18 -5.70 40.82 -67.81
C GLU A 18 -4.50 41.07 -68.71
N ASN A 19 -3.89 42.26 -68.62
CA ASN A 19 -2.68 42.61 -69.40
C ASN A 19 -1.37 42.06 -68.76
N LYS A 20 -1.44 41.25 -67.73
CA LYS A 20 -0.28 40.69 -66.97
C LYS A 20 0.68 41.79 -66.43
N CYS A 21 0.17 42.97 -66.22
CA CYS A 21 0.95 44.12 -65.71
C CYS A 21 0.91 44.20 -64.18
N LEU A 22 0.15 43.33 -63.53
CA LEU A 22 0.03 43.30 -62.07
C LEU A 22 1.25 42.61 -61.45
N ASP A 23 2.11 43.41 -60.81
CA ASP A 23 3.31 42.94 -60.11
C ASP A 23 2.96 42.68 -58.64
N ILE A 24 2.75 41.43 -58.33
CA ILE A 24 2.39 40.99 -56.95
C ILE A 24 3.55 41.28 -55.98
N GLN A 25 4.79 41.30 -56.43
CA GLN A 25 5.94 41.60 -55.55
C GLN A 25 5.92 43.06 -55.10
N LYS A 26 5.56 43.97 -55.98
CA LYS A 26 5.40 45.41 -55.63
C LYS A 26 4.24 45.55 -54.62
N ILE A 27 3.16 44.85 -54.85
CA ILE A 27 2.02 44.86 -53.91
C ILE A 27 2.47 44.35 -52.54
N ALA A 28 3.23 43.26 -52.49
CA ALA A 28 3.75 42.71 -51.24
C ALA A 28 4.67 43.69 -50.49
N VAL A 29 5.52 44.38 -51.17
CA VAL A 29 6.40 45.45 -50.61
C VAL A 29 5.58 46.62 -50.04
N LEU A 30 4.56 47.08 -50.76
CA LEU A 30 3.68 48.14 -50.26
C LEU A 30 2.86 47.72 -49.09
N TYR A 31 2.38 46.46 -49.11
CA TYR A 31 1.64 45.91 -48.00
C TYR A 31 2.52 45.72 -46.75
N HIS A 32 3.75 45.26 -46.92
CA HIS A 32 4.73 45.20 -45.85
C HIS A 32 5.03 46.56 -45.22
N LYS A 33 5.24 47.60 -46.06
CA LYS A 33 5.44 48.96 -45.57
C LYS A 33 4.25 49.47 -44.75
N ALA A 34 3.03 49.23 -45.24
CA ALA A 34 1.81 49.60 -44.51
C ALA A 34 1.64 48.86 -43.19
N LEU A 35 2.11 47.59 -43.09
CA LEU A 35 2.13 46.83 -41.85
C LEU A 35 3.17 47.38 -40.87
N GLN A 36 4.37 47.79 -41.37
CA GLN A 36 5.41 48.43 -40.52
C GLN A 36 4.92 49.74 -39.91
N GLU A 37 4.20 50.55 -40.68
CA GLU A 37 3.58 51.78 -40.15
C GLU A 37 2.56 51.52 -39.04
N LYS A 38 1.99 50.32 -39.01
CA LYS A 38 1.07 49.82 -37.97
C LYS A 38 1.77 49.04 -36.83
N GLY A 39 3.13 48.99 -36.83
CA GLY A 39 3.89 48.27 -35.79
C GLY A 39 4.04 46.76 -36.04
N ILE A 40 3.64 46.25 -37.21
CA ILE A 40 3.77 44.84 -37.58
C ILE A 40 5.02 44.69 -38.46
N SER A 41 6.07 44.04 -37.90
CA SER A 41 7.37 43.89 -38.59
C SER A 41 7.43 42.66 -39.52
N GLU A 42 6.44 41.79 -39.49
CA GLU A 42 6.46 40.55 -40.28
C GLU A 42 6.03 40.78 -41.73
N SER A 43 6.75 40.11 -42.65
CA SER A 43 6.45 40.17 -44.09
C SER A 43 5.47 39.05 -44.47
N PRO A 44 4.24 39.37 -44.88
CA PRO A 44 3.28 38.37 -45.31
C PRO A 44 3.56 37.85 -46.71
N TYR A 45 3.15 36.62 -46.96
CA TYR A 45 3.06 36.07 -48.30
C TYR A 45 1.67 36.40 -48.86
N LEU A 46 1.64 37.11 -50.02
CA LEU A 46 0.39 37.39 -50.69
C LEU A 46 0.07 36.28 -51.69
N ILE A 47 -1.18 35.82 -51.68
CA ILE A 47 -1.68 34.79 -52.56
C ILE A 47 -2.92 35.33 -53.28
N ILE A 48 -2.91 35.37 -54.61
CA ILE A 48 -4.09 35.66 -55.41
C ILE A 48 -4.62 34.36 -55.96
N LYS A 49 -5.89 34.10 -55.72
CA LYS A 49 -6.60 32.92 -56.20
C LYS A 49 -7.77 33.33 -57.09
N GLY A 50 -8.07 32.55 -58.14
CA GLY A 50 -9.30 32.63 -58.90
C GLY A 50 -10.50 32.12 -58.12
N LEU A 51 -11.73 32.27 -58.68
CA LEU A 51 -12.96 31.74 -58.08
C LEU A 51 -12.98 30.22 -58.00
N ASP A 52 -12.25 29.54 -58.88
CA ASP A 52 -12.06 28.08 -58.89
C ASP A 52 -11.10 27.59 -57.77
N GLY A 53 -10.55 28.50 -56.97
CA GLY A 53 -9.63 28.19 -55.92
C GLY A 53 -8.20 27.97 -56.37
N ASN A 54 -7.90 27.99 -57.65
CA ASN A 54 -6.57 27.84 -58.20
C ASN A 54 -5.69 29.07 -57.84
N LYS A 55 -4.43 28.80 -57.46
CA LYS A 55 -3.46 29.85 -57.17
C LYS A 55 -2.99 30.48 -58.50
N LEU A 56 -3.24 31.75 -58.70
CA LEU A 56 -2.85 32.47 -59.90
C LEU A 56 -1.50 33.17 -59.78
N LEU A 57 -1.28 33.84 -58.65
CA LEU A 57 -0.06 34.59 -58.37
C LEU A 57 0.36 34.40 -56.91
N LEU A 58 1.68 34.29 -56.67
CA LEU A 58 2.29 34.24 -55.36
C LEU A 58 3.39 35.28 -55.28
N SER A 59 3.49 36.02 -54.18
CA SER A 59 4.54 37.02 -53.94
C SER A 59 5.93 36.38 -53.73
N ASP A 60 5.97 35.07 -53.41
CA ASP A 60 7.22 34.32 -53.31
C ASP A 60 7.03 32.90 -53.86
N LYS A 61 8.07 32.33 -54.51
CA LYS A 61 8.05 30.97 -55.10
C LYS A 61 8.11 29.86 -54.08
N LEU A 62 8.32 30.18 -52.82
CA LEU A 62 8.36 29.21 -51.73
C LEU A 62 6.96 28.72 -51.36
N ASN A 63 6.80 27.43 -51.22
CA ASN A 63 5.55 26.80 -50.75
C ASN A 63 5.09 27.43 -49.42
N VAL A 64 3.79 27.77 -49.37
CA VAL A 64 3.15 28.21 -48.14
C VAL A 64 3.35 27.13 -47.06
N GLU A 65 4.07 27.46 -46.02
CA GLU A 65 4.32 26.51 -44.91
C GLU A 65 3.01 26.10 -44.26
N PRO A 66 2.88 24.83 -43.82
CA PRO A 66 1.62 24.30 -43.23
C PRO A 66 1.22 25.01 -41.92
N ASN A 67 2.10 25.80 -41.33
CA ASN A 67 1.89 26.51 -40.04
C ASN A 67 1.78 28.02 -40.22
N SER A 68 1.07 28.51 -41.24
CA SER A 68 0.82 29.92 -41.47
C SER A 68 -0.62 30.30 -41.13
N ILE A 69 -0.81 31.51 -40.61
CA ILE A 69 -2.13 32.12 -40.40
C ILE A 69 -2.49 32.91 -41.64
N THR A 70 -3.65 32.66 -42.21
CA THR A 70 -4.15 33.40 -43.39
C THR A 70 -5.22 34.39 -42.95
N THR A 71 -5.17 35.60 -43.56
CA THR A 71 -6.24 36.59 -43.38
C THR A 71 -7.52 36.15 -44.09
N SER A 72 -8.65 36.76 -43.74
CA SER A 72 -9.87 36.66 -44.52
C SER A 72 -9.59 37.14 -45.95
N PRO A 73 -10.18 36.46 -46.97
CA PRO A 73 -9.96 36.84 -48.36
C PRO A 73 -10.60 38.18 -48.69
N LEU A 74 -9.84 39.03 -49.37
CA LEU A 74 -10.32 40.27 -49.97
C LEU A 74 -10.63 40.03 -51.42
N ASN A 75 -11.86 40.35 -51.85
CA ASN A 75 -12.27 40.23 -53.25
C ASN A 75 -11.69 41.37 -54.05
N LEU A 76 -11.16 41.07 -55.23
CA LEU A 76 -10.53 42.01 -56.15
C LEU A 76 -11.23 41.97 -57.49
N GLY A 77 -11.25 43.13 -58.14
CA GLY A 77 -11.84 43.29 -59.48
C GLY A 77 -13.34 43.62 -59.44
N TYR A 78 -13.87 44.05 -60.59
CA TYR A 78 -15.25 44.50 -60.77
C TYR A 78 -16.25 43.34 -60.54
N ASP A 79 -15.91 42.17 -61.09
CA ASP A 79 -16.72 40.96 -60.98
C ASP A 79 -16.35 40.06 -59.82
N TYR A 80 -15.47 40.52 -58.91
CA TYR A 80 -14.94 39.76 -57.76
C TYR A 80 -14.34 38.39 -58.13
N LYS A 81 -13.81 38.29 -59.37
CA LYS A 81 -13.24 37.02 -59.91
C LYS A 81 -11.98 36.57 -59.22
N HIS A 82 -11.29 37.47 -58.48
CA HIS A 82 -10.05 37.20 -57.84
C HIS A 82 -10.14 37.46 -56.33
N ARG A 83 -9.39 36.67 -55.55
CA ARG A 83 -9.30 36.80 -54.07
C ARG A 83 -7.84 36.92 -53.68
N ILE A 84 -7.49 37.94 -52.90
CA ILE A 84 -6.17 38.06 -52.30
C ILE A 84 -6.26 37.66 -50.82
N THR A 85 -5.32 36.83 -50.39
CA THR A 85 -5.12 36.48 -48.99
C THR A 85 -3.68 36.76 -48.61
N ALA A 86 -3.46 37.26 -47.39
CA ALA A 86 -2.15 37.40 -46.83
C ALA A 86 -1.91 36.23 -45.85
N SER A 87 -0.76 35.61 -45.94
CA SER A 87 -0.36 34.50 -45.06
C SER A 87 0.87 34.91 -44.27
N PHE A 88 0.79 34.79 -42.95
CA PHE A 88 1.86 35.16 -42.02
C PHE A 88 2.47 33.88 -41.43
N LYS A 89 3.80 33.82 -41.31
CA LYS A 89 4.46 32.77 -40.54
C LYS A 89 4.10 32.93 -39.08
N LEU A 90 3.79 31.84 -38.39
CA LEU A 90 3.63 31.87 -36.93
C LEU A 90 4.97 32.28 -36.29
N PRO A 91 4.98 33.35 -35.48
CA PRO A 91 6.20 33.78 -34.82
C PRO A 91 6.78 32.69 -33.95
N PHE A 92 8.11 32.64 -33.83
CA PHE A 92 8.86 31.70 -33.00
C PHE A 92 8.29 31.60 -31.57
N VAL A 93 7.78 32.71 -31.05
CA VAL A 93 7.16 32.83 -29.74
C VAL A 93 5.99 31.84 -29.58
N PHE A 94 5.13 31.67 -30.59
CA PHE A 94 4.01 30.71 -30.51
C PHE A 94 4.48 29.25 -30.51
N ARG A 95 5.60 28.93 -31.16
CA ARG A 95 6.20 27.59 -31.11
C ARG A 95 6.81 27.30 -29.74
N ALA A 96 7.51 28.27 -29.16
CA ALA A 96 8.09 28.21 -27.84
C ALA A 96 6.97 28.08 -26.76
N LEU A 97 5.86 28.82 -26.91
CA LEU A 97 4.73 28.77 -25.98
C LEU A 97 4.11 27.37 -25.92
N LYS A 98 3.98 26.67 -27.06
CA LYS A 98 3.49 25.28 -27.07
C LYS A 98 4.42 24.35 -26.25
N GLY A 99 5.73 24.51 -26.35
CA GLY A 99 6.70 23.75 -25.57
C GLY A 99 6.55 23.97 -24.06
N VAL A 100 6.41 25.23 -23.66
CA VAL A 100 6.21 25.61 -22.25
C VAL A 100 4.91 25.02 -21.69
N LEU A 101 3.82 25.07 -22.45
CA LEU A 101 2.54 24.49 -22.04
C LEU A 101 2.63 22.98 -21.81
N TRP A 102 3.38 22.24 -22.63
CA TRP A 102 3.61 20.80 -22.41
C TRP A 102 4.41 20.53 -21.15
N ILE A 103 5.41 21.36 -20.85
CA ILE A 103 6.21 21.24 -19.63
C ILE A 103 5.33 21.50 -18.39
N GLU A 104 4.52 22.55 -18.41
CA GLU A 104 3.56 22.85 -17.31
C GLU A 104 2.56 21.73 -17.11
N LEU A 105 2.04 21.12 -18.19
CA LEU A 105 1.14 19.98 -18.11
C LEU A 105 1.81 18.77 -17.46
N LEU A 106 3.07 18.48 -17.78
CA LEU A 106 3.85 17.41 -17.16
C LEU A 106 4.06 17.65 -15.66
N PHE A 107 4.39 18.90 -15.28
CA PHE A 107 4.50 19.27 -13.87
C PHE A 107 3.17 19.10 -13.12
N LEU A 108 2.05 19.51 -13.74
CA LEU A 108 0.72 19.33 -13.15
C LEU A 108 0.39 17.85 -12.94
N ILE A 109 0.65 17.01 -13.93
CA ILE A 109 0.44 15.55 -13.82
C ILE A 109 1.32 14.97 -12.70
N GLY A 110 2.60 15.32 -12.64
CA GLY A 110 3.51 14.89 -11.59
C GLY A 110 3.04 15.31 -10.20
N PHE A 111 2.56 16.53 -10.06
CA PHE A 111 1.98 17.06 -8.83
C PHE A 111 0.74 16.26 -8.38
N VAL A 112 -0.19 15.98 -9.30
CA VAL A 112 -1.37 15.17 -9.01
C VAL A 112 -1.00 13.75 -8.57
N ILE A 113 -0.03 13.12 -9.24
CA ILE A 113 0.48 11.80 -8.86
C ILE A 113 1.05 11.84 -7.45
N CYS A 114 1.84 12.86 -7.12
CA CYS A 114 2.41 13.05 -5.79
C CYS A 114 1.31 13.20 -4.72
N LEU A 115 0.27 13.99 -4.97
CA LEU A 115 -0.87 14.14 -4.07
C LEU A 115 -1.62 12.83 -3.84
N VAL A 116 -1.87 12.06 -4.90
CA VAL A 116 -2.52 10.74 -4.79
C VAL A 116 -1.67 9.76 -3.97
N TRP A 117 -0.36 9.74 -4.21
CA TRP A 117 0.57 8.91 -3.44
C TRP A 117 0.61 9.30 -1.97
N GLN A 118 0.68 10.62 -1.67
CA GLN A 118 0.66 11.16 -0.31
C GLN A 118 -0.67 10.85 0.40
N TRP A 119 -1.80 10.99 -0.30
CA TRP A 119 -3.12 10.63 0.22
C TRP A 119 -3.23 9.15 0.58
N ASN A 120 -2.72 8.26 -0.26
CA ASN A 120 -2.70 6.83 0.01
C ASN A 120 -1.78 6.49 1.20
N SER A 121 -0.63 7.14 1.31
CA SER A 121 0.28 7.00 2.45
C SER A 121 -0.38 7.43 3.76
N ILE A 122 -1.05 8.59 3.79
CA ILE A 122 -1.79 9.07 4.96
C ILE A 122 -2.91 8.10 5.33
N LYS A 123 -3.68 7.59 4.36
CA LYS A 123 -4.73 6.59 4.62
C LYS A 123 -4.17 5.31 5.24
N MET A 124 -3.03 4.82 4.78
CA MET A 124 -2.38 3.65 5.37
C MET A 124 -1.96 3.92 6.82
N THR A 125 -1.33 5.06 7.09
CA THR A 125 -0.92 5.46 8.44
C THR A 125 -2.13 5.59 9.38
N LEU A 126 -3.19 6.28 8.95
CA LEU A 126 -4.42 6.42 9.75
C LEU A 126 -5.10 5.07 10.02
N ARG A 127 -5.07 4.13 9.07
CA ARG A 127 -5.58 2.77 9.30
C ARG A 127 -4.77 2.04 10.36
N SER A 128 -3.45 2.11 10.31
CA SER A 128 -2.58 1.47 11.30
C SER A 128 -2.78 2.05 12.70
N VAL A 129 -2.87 3.38 12.83
CA VAL A 129 -3.15 4.06 14.11
C VAL A 129 -4.52 3.67 14.64
N ARG A 130 -5.56 3.62 13.80
CA ARG A 130 -6.90 3.21 14.22
C ARG A 130 -6.93 1.76 14.72
N VAL A 131 -6.24 0.84 14.04
CA VAL A 131 -6.13 -0.56 14.45
C VAL A 131 -5.39 -0.66 15.79
N GLN A 132 -4.31 0.10 15.99
CA GLN A 132 -3.60 0.17 17.26
C GLN A 132 -4.47 0.73 18.39
N THR A 133 -5.21 1.82 18.15
CA THR A 133 -6.10 2.43 19.15
C THR A 133 -7.24 1.48 19.56
N MET A 134 -7.86 0.80 18.59
CA MET A 134 -8.89 -0.21 18.88
C MET A 134 -8.30 -1.40 19.67
N GLY A 135 -7.09 -1.82 19.33
CA GLY A 135 -6.37 -2.87 20.04
C GLY A 135 -6.10 -2.47 21.50
N ILE A 136 -5.65 -1.26 21.76
CA ILE A 136 -5.41 -0.74 23.12
C ILE A 136 -6.70 -0.69 23.93
N ALA A 137 -7.82 -0.21 23.38
CA ALA A 137 -9.11 -0.19 24.06
C ALA A 137 -9.61 -1.61 24.41
N HIS A 138 -9.39 -2.58 23.51
CA HIS A 138 -9.71 -3.97 23.77
C HIS A 138 -8.83 -4.58 24.87
N LEU A 139 -7.54 -4.26 24.87
CA LEU A 139 -6.59 -4.63 25.94
C LEU A 139 -7.02 -4.08 27.30
N GLU A 140 -7.41 -2.81 27.37
CA GLU A 140 -7.89 -2.19 28.60
C GLU A 140 -9.08 -2.97 29.20
N HIS A 141 -10.05 -3.32 28.36
CA HIS A 141 -11.22 -4.07 28.80
C HIS A 141 -10.88 -5.51 29.26
N GLU A 142 -9.99 -6.19 28.55
CA GLU A 142 -9.59 -7.56 28.86
C GLU A 142 -8.64 -7.64 30.07
N LEU A 143 -7.85 -6.58 30.34
CA LEU A 143 -7.04 -6.48 31.54
C LEU A 143 -7.88 -6.11 32.78
N LYS A 144 -8.90 -5.26 32.61
CA LYS A 144 -9.82 -4.92 33.71
C LYS A 144 -10.57 -6.12 34.28
N LYS A 145 -10.99 -7.09 33.43
CA LYS A 145 -11.75 -8.26 33.88
C LYS A 145 -10.97 -9.16 34.88
N PRO A 146 -9.74 -9.66 34.56
CA PRO A 146 -8.98 -10.46 35.51
C PRO A 146 -8.60 -9.67 36.76
N LEU A 147 -8.27 -8.37 36.60
CA LEU A 147 -7.95 -7.48 37.72
C LEU A 147 -9.14 -7.35 38.70
N ALA A 148 -10.33 -7.07 38.20
CA ALA A 148 -11.54 -6.97 39.02
C ALA A 148 -11.84 -8.27 39.76
N THR A 149 -11.62 -9.40 39.07
CA THR A 149 -11.83 -10.73 39.71
C THR A 149 -10.82 -11.03 40.84
N MET A 150 -9.54 -10.62 40.63
CA MET A 150 -8.50 -10.76 41.64
C MET A 150 -8.78 -9.85 42.84
N ILE A 151 -9.12 -8.57 42.61
CA ILE A 151 -9.49 -7.62 43.67
C ILE A 151 -10.69 -8.15 44.49
N SER A 152 -11.71 -8.70 43.82
CA SER A 152 -12.86 -9.29 44.47
C SER A 152 -12.51 -10.50 45.31
N ALA A 153 -11.63 -11.40 44.80
CA ALA A 153 -11.16 -12.58 45.51
C ALA A 153 -10.34 -12.20 46.76
N ILE A 154 -9.41 -11.28 46.62
CA ILE A 154 -8.58 -10.75 47.74
C ILE A 154 -9.47 -10.02 48.74
N GLY A 155 -10.43 -9.19 48.32
CA GLY A 155 -11.35 -8.49 49.18
C GLY A 155 -12.25 -9.47 49.99
N GLY A 156 -12.64 -10.59 49.37
CA GLY A 156 -13.36 -11.67 50.08
C GLY A 156 -12.52 -12.37 51.14
N MET A 157 -11.21 -12.55 50.89
CA MET A 157 -10.28 -13.13 51.88
C MET A 157 -10.02 -12.18 53.06
N LEU A 158 -9.82 -10.89 52.78
CA LEU A 158 -9.57 -9.85 53.80
C LEU A 158 -10.78 -9.62 54.74
N LYS A 159 -11.99 -9.89 54.27
CA LYS A 159 -13.23 -9.76 55.11
C LYS A 159 -13.42 -10.91 56.09
N ARG A 160 -12.70 -12.02 55.97
CA ARG A 160 -12.73 -13.11 56.92
C ARG A 160 -11.87 -12.78 58.13
N LYS A 161 -12.46 -12.86 59.32
CA LYS A 161 -11.78 -12.62 60.58
C LYS A 161 -10.91 -13.80 61.06
N GLU A 162 -10.86 -14.90 60.32
CA GLU A 162 -10.12 -16.10 60.71
C GLU A 162 -8.66 -15.99 60.25
N SER A 163 -7.78 -16.25 61.20
CA SER A 163 -6.30 -16.16 61.01
C SER A 163 -5.69 -17.39 60.33
N VAL A 164 -6.48 -18.39 59.93
CA VAL A 164 -6.02 -19.61 59.26
C VAL A 164 -6.58 -19.65 57.82
N LEU A 165 -5.68 -19.80 56.85
CA LEU A 165 -6.06 -20.02 55.44
C LEU A 165 -6.86 -21.32 55.33
N CYS A 166 -8.09 -21.22 54.85
CA CYS A 166 -8.95 -22.36 54.56
C CYS A 166 -8.50 -23.00 53.21
N PRO A 167 -8.66 -24.29 52.98
CA PRO A 167 -8.36 -24.94 51.70
C PRO A 167 -8.97 -24.24 50.49
N THR A 168 -10.15 -23.62 50.66
CA THR A 168 -10.76 -22.77 49.63
C THR A 168 -9.99 -21.49 49.34
N ASP A 169 -9.22 -20.98 50.27
CA ASP A 169 -8.41 -19.75 50.08
C ASP A 169 -7.09 -20.06 49.36
N GLU A 170 -6.49 -21.24 49.58
CA GLU A 170 -5.37 -21.74 48.80
C GLU A 170 -5.73 -21.90 47.30
N VAL A 171 -6.91 -22.49 47.03
CA VAL A 171 -7.43 -22.58 45.65
C VAL A 171 -7.59 -21.20 45.02
N LYS A 172 -8.14 -20.22 45.76
CA LYS A 172 -8.31 -18.84 45.27
C LYS A 172 -6.96 -18.14 45.04
N LEU A 173 -6.00 -18.35 45.94
CA LEU A 173 -4.62 -17.83 45.75
C LEU A 173 -3.96 -18.45 44.51
N GLY A 174 -4.12 -19.72 44.27
CA GLY A 174 -3.70 -20.40 43.05
C GLY A 174 -4.31 -19.77 41.80
N MET A 175 -5.63 -19.49 41.82
CA MET A 175 -6.33 -18.83 40.73
C MET A 175 -5.85 -17.39 40.49
N ILE A 176 -5.57 -16.66 41.58
CA ILE A 176 -5.02 -15.30 41.49
C ILE A 176 -3.61 -15.32 40.85
N LYS A 177 -2.75 -16.24 41.34
CA LYS A 177 -1.39 -16.42 40.79
C LYS A 177 -1.44 -16.75 39.29
N ALA A 178 -2.28 -17.70 38.87
CA ALA A 178 -2.42 -18.07 37.47
C ALA A 178 -2.91 -16.90 36.59
N ARG A 179 -3.79 -16.03 37.11
CA ARG A 179 -4.28 -14.86 36.42
C ARG A 179 -3.22 -13.76 36.31
N LEU A 180 -2.43 -13.56 37.37
CA LEU A 180 -1.29 -12.61 37.34
C LEU A 180 -0.24 -13.05 36.34
N MET A 181 0.12 -14.35 36.31
CA MET A 181 1.03 -14.87 35.30
C MET A 181 0.51 -14.64 33.90
N LYS A 182 -0.76 -14.90 33.63
CA LYS A 182 -1.37 -14.63 32.34
C LYS A 182 -1.35 -13.15 31.96
N MET A 183 -1.49 -12.24 32.92
CA MET A 183 -1.35 -10.79 32.67
C MET A 183 0.09 -10.41 32.33
N ALA A 184 1.09 -10.99 33.01
CA ALA A 184 2.50 -10.80 32.70
C ALA A 184 2.80 -11.25 31.25
N ASP A 185 2.38 -12.45 30.88
CA ASP A 185 2.55 -12.97 29.50
C ASP A 185 1.92 -12.08 28.44
N ILE A 186 0.73 -11.55 28.72
CA ILE A 186 0.05 -10.60 27.81
C ILE A 186 0.88 -9.33 27.68
N THR A 187 1.38 -8.80 28.82
CA THR A 187 2.17 -7.57 28.83
C THR A 187 3.49 -7.76 28.07
N ASP A 188 4.18 -8.87 28.26
CA ASP A 188 5.45 -9.18 27.57
C ASP A 188 5.23 -9.39 26.05
N THR A 189 4.18 -10.12 25.68
CA THR A 189 3.79 -10.30 24.28
C THR A 189 3.46 -8.96 23.63
N MET A 190 2.78 -8.07 24.37
CA MET A 190 2.45 -6.73 23.91
C MET A 190 3.68 -5.87 23.72
N LEU A 191 4.57 -5.81 24.73
CA LEU A 191 5.82 -5.03 24.67
C LEU A 191 6.69 -5.49 23.49
N THR A 192 6.85 -6.80 23.33
CA THR A 192 7.60 -7.38 22.22
C THR A 192 6.93 -7.07 20.87
N SER A 193 5.59 -7.12 20.80
CA SER A 193 4.84 -6.78 19.59
C SER A 193 4.90 -5.31 19.22
N LEU A 194 5.02 -4.41 20.20
CA LEU A 194 5.10 -2.95 20.00
C LEU A 194 6.51 -2.45 19.75
N LYS A 195 7.55 -3.20 20.17
CA LYS A 195 8.93 -2.84 19.87
C LYS A 195 9.14 -2.79 18.36
N THR A 196 9.53 -1.61 17.86
CA THR A 196 9.91 -1.39 16.45
C THR A 196 11.39 -1.71 16.20
N SER A 197 12.18 -1.87 17.24
CA SER A 197 13.59 -2.27 17.16
C SER A 197 13.74 -3.75 16.77
N VAL A 198 14.84 -4.06 16.11
CA VAL A 198 15.25 -5.45 15.82
C VAL A 198 15.35 -6.18 17.15
N LEU A 199 14.65 -7.31 17.29
CA LEU A 199 14.78 -8.17 18.46
C LEU A 199 16.16 -8.82 18.40
N GLU A 200 17.00 -8.57 19.39
CA GLU A 200 18.24 -9.31 19.56
C GLU A 200 17.87 -10.70 20.12
N VAL A 201 18.25 -11.73 19.39
CA VAL A 201 17.98 -13.11 19.77
C VAL A 201 19.25 -13.73 20.31
N GLU A 202 19.43 -13.65 21.63
CA GLU A 202 20.46 -14.44 22.30
C GLU A 202 20.07 -15.92 22.19
N ARG A 203 21.00 -16.76 21.76
CA ARG A 203 20.77 -18.21 21.56
C ARG A 203 21.60 -18.98 22.55
N GLU A 204 20.99 -20.01 23.16
CA GLU A 204 21.59 -20.93 24.09
C GLU A 204 21.20 -22.37 23.74
N PRO A 205 21.97 -23.39 24.07
CA PRO A 205 21.57 -24.78 23.95
C PRO A 205 20.35 -25.03 24.84
N ILE A 206 19.25 -25.53 24.28
CA ILE A 206 18.02 -25.82 25.05
C ILE A 206 17.69 -27.30 25.01
N ASP A 207 17.17 -27.79 26.12
CA ASP A 207 16.58 -29.13 26.22
C ASP A 207 15.15 -29.10 25.73
N LEU A 208 14.98 -29.42 24.44
CA LEU A 208 13.66 -29.42 23.78
C LEU A 208 12.67 -30.39 24.41
N GLN A 209 13.16 -31.53 24.87
CA GLN A 209 12.30 -32.55 25.49
C GLN A 209 11.66 -32.01 26.76
N LEU A 210 12.47 -31.43 27.62
CA LEU A 210 12.00 -30.84 28.87
C LEU A 210 11.02 -29.65 28.59
N GLU A 211 11.33 -28.79 27.64
CA GLU A 211 10.48 -27.63 27.34
C GLU A 211 9.13 -28.04 26.75
N LEU A 212 9.10 -28.98 25.78
CA LEU A 212 7.88 -29.45 25.16
C LEU A 212 7.04 -30.31 26.10
N GLU A 213 7.66 -31.12 26.99
CA GLU A 213 6.97 -31.85 28.03
C GLU A 213 6.23 -30.93 29.00
N MET A 214 6.94 -29.91 29.53
CA MET A 214 6.33 -28.92 30.43
C MET A 214 5.17 -28.16 29.77
N ILE A 215 5.29 -27.77 28.49
CA ILE A 215 4.23 -27.06 27.75
C ILE A 215 3.04 -28.00 27.56
N THR A 216 3.27 -29.24 27.16
CA THR A 216 2.22 -30.24 26.91
C THR A 216 1.46 -30.57 28.17
N GLU A 217 2.16 -30.81 29.27
CA GLU A 217 1.54 -31.05 30.59
C GLU A 217 0.70 -29.84 31.04
N MET A 218 1.24 -28.63 30.92
CA MET A 218 0.52 -27.41 31.28
C MET A 218 -0.82 -27.31 30.54
N PHE A 219 -0.86 -27.56 29.24
CA PHE A 219 -2.09 -27.46 28.44
C PHE A 219 -3.06 -28.64 28.78
N THR A 220 -2.57 -29.83 29.02
CA THR A 220 -3.36 -30.97 29.42
C THR A 220 -4.06 -30.75 30.78
N MET A 221 -3.36 -30.14 31.74
CA MET A 221 -3.93 -29.76 33.03
C MET A 221 -5.00 -28.69 32.94
N ILE A 222 -4.77 -27.65 32.10
CA ILE A 222 -5.68 -26.50 31.99
C ILE A 222 -6.90 -26.85 31.11
N ARG A 223 -6.73 -27.66 30.08
CA ARG A 223 -7.71 -27.98 29.04
C ARG A 223 -7.97 -29.50 28.96
N LYS A 224 -8.67 -30.05 29.93
CA LYS A 224 -8.93 -31.51 30.08
C LYS A 224 -9.47 -32.21 28.81
N HIS A 225 -10.02 -31.49 27.84
CA HIS A 225 -10.56 -32.07 26.60
C HIS A 225 -9.61 -31.89 25.39
N ALA A 226 -8.45 -31.26 25.60
CA ALA A 226 -7.44 -31.07 24.53
C ALA A 226 -6.42 -32.22 24.62
N ARG A 227 -6.02 -32.75 23.46
CA ARG A 227 -4.92 -33.69 23.31
C ARG A 227 -3.76 -32.95 22.63
N VAL A 228 -2.65 -32.81 23.35
CA VAL A 228 -1.44 -32.22 22.83
C VAL A 228 -0.35 -33.29 22.82
N GLU A 229 0.22 -33.52 21.66
CA GLU A 229 1.28 -34.51 21.43
C GLU A 229 2.48 -33.81 20.84
N TYR A 230 3.70 -34.24 21.19
CA TYR A 230 4.91 -33.79 20.59
C TYR A 230 5.80 -34.93 20.12
N HIS A 231 6.58 -34.67 19.09
CA HIS A 231 7.59 -35.59 18.57
C HIS A 231 8.84 -34.77 18.22
N ILE A 232 10.00 -35.23 18.69
CA ILE A 232 11.31 -34.67 18.38
C ILE A 232 12.07 -35.74 17.61
N ALA A 233 12.65 -35.36 16.49
CA ALA A 233 13.48 -36.27 15.68
C ALA A 233 14.69 -36.79 16.47
N GLU A 234 14.99 -38.04 16.30
CA GLU A 234 16.13 -38.67 16.96
C GLU A 234 17.46 -38.03 16.55
N GLY A 235 18.39 -37.89 17.49
CA GLY A 235 19.74 -37.42 17.23
C GLY A 235 19.90 -35.89 17.18
N LEU A 236 18.87 -35.11 17.48
CA LEU A 236 18.87 -33.65 17.32
C LEU A 236 19.76 -32.90 18.32
N GLY A 237 20.17 -33.51 19.45
CA GLY A 237 20.97 -32.88 20.50
C GLY A 237 20.26 -31.70 21.17
N TYR A 238 21.03 -30.65 21.52
CA TYR A 238 20.55 -29.43 22.16
C TYR A 238 20.57 -28.27 21.14
N PRO A 239 19.48 -27.95 20.48
CA PRO A 239 19.45 -26.86 19.52
C PRO A 239 19.71 -25.51 20.18
N CYS A 240 20.49 -24.66 19.50
CA CYS A 240 20.80 -23.31 19.96
C CYS A 240 19.67 -22.33 19.62
N LEU A 241 18.79 -22.11 20.58
CA LEU A 241 17.62 -21.23 20.46
C LEU A 241 17.53 -20.32 21.71
N ASN A 242 16.74 -19.26 21.62
CA ASN A 242 16.34 -18.52 22.82
C ASN A 242 15.18 -19.27 23.48
N LYS A 243 15.38 -19.79 24.67
CA LYS A 243 14.41 -20.57 25.43
C LYS A 243 13.06 -19.84 25.59
N ILE A 244 13.09 -18.56 25.97
CA ILE A 244 11.87 -17.78 26.23
C ILE A 244 11.09 -17.58 24.91
N TYR A 245 11.78 -17.24 23.84
CA TYR A 245 11.13 -17.03 22.55
C TYR A 245 10.58 -18.34 21.96
N PHE A 246 11.32 -19.43 22.05
CA PHE A 246 10.86 -20.74 21.60
C PHE A 246 9.61 -21.17 22.33
N ASN A 247 9.61 -21.13 23.67
CA ASN A 247 8.46 -21.49 24.49
C ASN A 247 7.24 -20.61 24.15
N ASN A 248 7.42 -19.32 24.01
CA ASN A 248 6.34 -18.41 23.64
C ASN A 248 5.78 -18.67 22.23
N ILE A 249 6.62 -19.06 21.26
CA ILE A 249 6.15 -19.48 19.93
C ILE A 249 5.23 -20.70 20.08
N VAL A 250 5.71 -21.75 20.76
CA VAL A 250 4.95 -22.99 20.94
C VAL A 250 3.65 -22.72 21.69
N ILE A 251 3.71 -22.01 22.82
CA ILE A 251 2.54 -21.66 23.64
C ILE A 251 1.49 -20.91 22.82
N ASN A 252 1.89 -19.91 22.02
CA ASN A 252 0.94 -19.13 21.20
C ASN A 252 0.29 -19.97 20.11
N LEU A 253 1.02 -20.88 19.49
CA LEU A 253 0.48 -21.77 18.47
C LEU A 253 -0.46 -22.81 19.06
N VAL A 254 -0.07 -23.46 20.16
CA VAL A 254 -0.88 -24.45 20.84
C VAL A 254 -2.15 -23.83 21.45
N ASP A 255 -2.06 -22.64 22.07
CA ASP A 255 -3.24 -21.95 22.62
C ASP A 255 -4.23 -21.58 21.48
N ASN A 256 -3.73 -21.15 20.32
CA ASN A 256 -4.57 -20.93 19.15
C ASN A 256 -5.21 -22.24 18.64
N ALA A 257 -4.44 -23.29 18.49
CA ALA A 257 -4.92 -24.61 18.07
C ALA A 257 -6.05 -25.12 18.98
N ILE A 258 -5.89 -25.01 20.28
CA ILE A 258 -6.91 -25.43 21.26
C ILE A 258 -8.14 -24.50 21.23
N LYS A 259 -7.95 -23.17 21.10
CA LYS A 259 -9.05 -22.21 21.06
C LYS A 259 -9.95 -22.38 19.84
N TYR A 260 -9.39 -22.81 18.75
CA TYR A 260 -10.10 -22.96 17.46
C TYR A 260 -10.33 -24.43 17.08
N GLY A 261 -9.89 -25.36 17.90
CA GLY A 261 -10.00 -26.82 17.70
C GLY A 261 -11.35 -27.45 17.97
N GLY A 262 -12.38 -26.65 18.33
CA GLY A 262 -13.73 -27.17 18.58
C GLY A 262 -13.87 -27.91 19.93
N ALA A 263 -14.70 -28.97 19.95
CA ALA A 263 -15.03 -29.69 21.18
C ALA A 263 -13.89 -30.62 21.68
N HIS A 264 -13.13 -31.19 20.75
CA HIS A 264 -12.03 -32.13 21.02
C HIS A 264 -10.78 -31.71 20.24
N PRO A 265 -10.08 -30.68 20.69
CA PRO A 265 -8.88 -30.21 20.00
C PRO A 265 -7.75 -31.23 20.12
N VAL A 266 -7.15 -31.55 18.98
CA VAL A 266 -5.94 -32.35 18.85
C VAL A 266 -4.85 -31.50 18.26
N VAL A 267 -3.72 -31.40 18.96
CA VAL A 267 -2.56 -30.59 18.51
C VAL A 267 -1.35 -31.49 18.46
N LYS A 268 -0.67 -31.50 17.32
CA LYS A 268 0.57 -32.24 17.11
C LYS A 268 1.73 -31.25 16.89
N ILE A 269 2.79 -31.42 17.67
CA ILE A 269 4.01 -30.63 17.60
C ILE A 269 5.12 -31.54 17.09
N ASN A 270 5.75 -31.20 15.97
CA ASN A 270 6.92 -31.92 15.47
C ASN A 270 8.10 -30.97 15.38
N PHE A 271 9.27 -31.42 15.85
CA PHE A 271 10.50 -30.65 15.75
C PHE A 271 11.60 -31.55 15.17
N TYR A 272 12.22 -31.06 14.10
CA TYR A 272 13.29 -31.78 13.41
C TYR A 272 14.27 -30.81 12.74
N GLU A 273 15.37 -31.34 12.24
CA GLU A 273 16.38 -30.61 11.48
C GLU A 273 16.27 -30.98 10.01
N GLU A 274 16.34 -29.97 9.13
CA GLU A 274 16.37 -30.14 7.69
C GLU A 274 17.46 -29.24 7.10
N GLY A 275 18.56 -29.85 6.66
CA GLY A 275 19.73 -29.12 6.17
C GLY A 275 20.40 -28.30 7.28
N THR A 276 20.33 -26.97 7.16
CA THR A 276 20.87 -26.00 8.13
C THR A 276 19.79 -25.31 8.96
N ASP A 277 18.58 -25.82 8.92
CA ASP A 277 17.44 -25.18 9.56
C ASP A 277 16.77 -26.10 10.56
N TYR A 278 16.32 -25.54 11.69
CA TYR A 278 15.38 -26.19 12.58
C TYR A 278 13.96 -25.97 12.09
N ILE A 279 13.17 -27.03 12.05
CA ILE A 279 11.80 -27.02 11.59
C ILE A 279 10.88 -27.35 12.77
N LEU A 280 10.01 -26.39 13.10
CA LEU A 280 8.92 -26.58 14.06
C LEU A 280 7.59 -26.62 13.31
N VAL A 281 6.87 -27.72 13.43
CA VAL A 281 5.53 -27.88 12.86
C VAL A 281 4.52 -27.99 13.97
N VAL A 282 3.47 -27.18 13.93
CA VAL A 282 2.31 -27.29 14.83
C VAL A 282 1.07 -27.47 13.96
N GLU A 283 0.41 -28.60 14.14
CA GLU A 283 -0.77 -29.01 13.38
C GLU A 283 -1.98 -29.18 14.33
N ASP A 284 -3.14 -28.67 13.88
CA ASP A 284 -4.41 -28.78 14.60
C ASP A 284 -5.53 -29.34 13.72
N ASN A 285 -6.56 -29.90 14.37
CA ASN A 285 -7.78 -30.37 13.75
C ASN A 285 -8.94 -29.35 13.83
N GLY A 286 -8.63 -28.07 13.90
CA GLY A 286 -9.60 -27.00 14.15
C GLY A 286 -10.41 -26.58 12.93
N MET A 287 -11.01 -25.40 13.05
CA MET A 287 -11.89 -24.85 12.02
C MET A 287 -11.18 -24.42 10.71
N GLY A 288 -9.86 -24.38 10.71
CA GLY A 288 -9.07 -23.90 9.59
C GLY A 288 -9.16 -22.38 9.35
N ILE A 289 -8.36 -21.89 8.41
CA ILE A 289 -8.18 -20.46 8.10
C ILE A 289 -8.43 -20.23 6.61
N ALA A 290 -9.38 -19.34 6.30
CA ALA A 290 -9.67 -19.00 4.92
C ALA A 290 -8.45 -18.39 4.20
N PRO A 291 -8.22 -18.65 2.90
CA PRO A 291 -7.04 -18.15 2.16
C PRO A 291 -6.86 -16.62 2.24
N LYS A 292 -7.97 -15.87 2.25
CA LYS A 292 -7.96 -14.40 2.38
C LYS A 292 -7.43 -13.92 3.74
N ASP A 293 -7.57 -14.73 4.78
CA ASP A 293 -7.20 -14.37 6.15
C ASP A 293 -5.78 -14.84 6.50
N GLN A 294 -5.23 -15.86 5.83
CA GLN A 294 -3.92 -16.45 6.14
C GLN A 294 -2.77 -15.43 6.15
N LYS A 295 -2.78 -14.44 5.25
CA LYS A 295 -1.80 -13.35 5.26
C LYS A 295 -2.10 -12.27 6.30
N GLN A 296 -3.34 -12.19 6.77
CA GLN A 296 -3.78 -11.13 7.69
C GLN A 296 -3.60 -11.51 9.15
N ILE A 297 -3.65 -12.81 9.49
CA ILE A 297 -3.58 -13.31 10.89
C ILE A 297 -2.28 -12.93 11.61
N PHE A 298 -1.22 -12.56 10.90
CA PHE A 298 0.03 -12.07 11.47
C PHE A 298 0.03 -10.56 11.73
N LYS A 299 -1.00 -9.83 11.29
CA LYS A 299 -1.11 -8.39 11.58
C LYS A 299 -1.55 -8.17 13.01
N GLN A 300 -0.99 -7.15 13.65
CA GLN A 300 -1.36 -6.76 15.01
C GLN A 300 -2.87 -6.55 15.13
N PHE A 301 -3.45 -7.11 16.19
CA PHE A 301 -4.87 -6.99 16.54
C PHE A 301 -5.83 -7.57 15.49
N TYR A 302 -5.32 -8.27 14.48
CA TYR A 302 -6.18 -8.89 13.48
C TYR A 302 -6.88 -10.12 14.08
N ARG A 303 -8.18 -10.23 13.85
CA ARG A 303 -9.00 -11.39 14.20
C ARG A 303 -9.98 -11.66 13.08
N VAL A 304 -10.14 -12.93 12.73
CA VAL A 304 -11.15 -13.36 11.75
C VAL A 304 -12.54 -13.00 12.29
N ARG A 305 -13.34 -12.28 11.50
CA ARG A 305 -14.72 -11.91 11.86
C ARG A 305 -15.66 -13.06 11.50
N ASN A 306 -15.83 -14.01 12.41
CA ASN A 306 -16.80 -15.10 12.28
C ASN A 306 -17.53 -15.26 13.60
N GLN A 307 -18.82 -15.69 13.58
CA GLN A 307 -19.65 -15.85 14.79
C GLN A 307 -19.02 -16.82 15.81
N GLN A 308 -18.31 -17.85 15.35
CA GLN A 308 -17.60 -18.80 16.21
C GLN A 308 -16.36 -18.19 16.86
N VAL A 309 -15.63 -17.33 16.16
CA VAL A 309 -14.41 -16.66 16.64
C VAL A 309 -14.71 -15.52 17.61
N THR A 310 -15.87 -14.88 17.50
CA THR A 310 -16.25 -13.78 18.41
C THR A 310 -16.46 -14.26 19.86
N LYS A 311 -16.71 -15.55 20.08
CA LYS A 311 -16.85 -16.14 21.42
C LYS A 311 -15.50 -16.48 22.08
N THR A 312 -14.40 -16.51 21.33
CA THR A 312 -13.07 -16.82 21.86
C THR A 312 -12.37 -15.55 22.37
N THR A 313 -11.69 -15.64 23.51
CA THR A 313 -10.91 -14.52 24.07
C THR A 313 -9.52 -14.49 23.44
N GLY A 314 -9.05 -13.29 23.07
CA GLY A 314 -7.69 -13.08 22.56
C GLY A 314 -7.48 -11.72 21.91
N PHE A 315 -6.24 -11.22 21.94
CA PHE A 315 -5.87 -9.86 21.52
C PHE A 315 -5.48 -9.76 20.05
N GLY A 316 -5.31 -10.87 19.35
CA GLY A 316 -4.72 -10.88 18.00
C GLY A 316 -3.25 -10.47 17.99
N LEU A 317 -2.52 -10.71 19.09
CA LEU A 317 -1.08 -10.39 19.23
C LEU A 317 -0.19 -11.64 19.18
N GLY A 318 -0.72 -12.82 19.52
CA GLY A 318 0.08 -14.05 19.60
C GLY A 318 0.77 -14.43 18.29
N LEU A 319 0.04 -14.47 17.19
CA LEU A 319 0.64 -14.76 15.87
C LEU A 319 1.53 -13.63 15.36
N THR A 320 1.24 -12.37 15.73
CA THR A 320 2.14 -11.24 15.45
C THR A 320 3.47 -11.41 16.18
N PHE A 321 3.44 -11.86 17.44
CA PHE A 321 4.64 -12.19 18.21
C PHE A 321 5.44 -13.29 17.52
N VAL A 322 4.79 -14.41 17.20
CA VAL A 322 5.43 -15.53 16.48
C VAL A 322 6.12 -15.03 15.20
N HIS A 323 5.43 -14.25 14.39
CA HIS A 323 6.00 -13.70 13.16
C HIS A 323 7.23 -12.83 13.42
N LYS A 324 7.17 -11.92 14.41
CA LYS A 324 8.29 -11.03 14.74
C LYS A 324 9.52 -11.81 15.22
N VAL A 325 9.31 -12.80 16.09
CA VAL A 325 10.41 -13.61 16.59
C VAL A 325 11.03 -14.44 15.47
N VAL A 326 10.22 -15.09 14.64
CA VAL A 326 10.72 -15.88 13.51
C VAL A 326 11.51 -14.99 12.53
N CYS A 327 11.03 -13.78 12.24
CA CYS A 327 11.77 -12.81 11.43
C CYS A 327 13.10 -12.39 12.11
N ALA A 328 13.14 -12.25 13.43
CA ALA A 328 14.37 -11.93 14.17
C ALA A 328 15.40 -13.07 14.10
N TYR A 329 14.95 -14.32 13.99
CA TYR A 329 15.80 -15.48 13.68
C TYR A 329 16.29 -15.50 12.23
N GLY A 330 15.77 -14.63 11.33
CA GLY A 330 15.97 -14.72 9.88
C GLY A 330 15.18 -15.87 9.24
N GLY A 331 14.22 -16.40 9.97
CA GLY A 331 13.41 -17.55 9.61
C GLY A 331 12.20 -17.24 8.74
N LYS A 332 11.38 -18.26 8.48
CA LYS A 332 10.16 -18.16 7.66
C LYS A 332 9.01 -18.90 8.32
N ILE A 333 7.77 -18.47 8.04
CA ILE A 333 6.55 -19.14 8.46
C ILE A 333 5.73 -19.50 7.23
N HIS A 334 5.35 -20.76 7.10
CA HIS A 334 4.40 -21.25 6.12
C HIS A 334 3.15 -21.76 6.81
N ILE A 335 1.99 -21.61 6.17
CA ILE A 335 0.71 -22.06 6.67
C ILE A 335 0.06 -22.91 5.58
N GLU A 336 -0.35 -24.12 5.97
CA GLU A 336 -1.22 -24.98 5.21
C GLU A 336 -2.53 -25.07 6.00
N SER A 337 -3.64 -24.55 5.47
CA SER A 337 -4.92 -24.57 6.19
C SER A 337 -6.07 -24.49 5.21
N GLU A 338 -7.11 -25.25 5.51
CA GLU A 338 -8.37 -25.29 4.79
C GLU A 338 -9.53 -25.26 5.78
N ILE A 339 -10.60 -24.54 5.42
CA ILE A 339 -11.78 -24.44 6.29
C ILE A 339 -12.36 -25.83 6.56
N GLY A 340 -12.48 -26.20 7.83
CA GLY A 340 -13.00 -27.49 8.30
C GLY A 340 -11.95 -28.59 8.47
N ASN A 341 -10.71 -28.40 7.98
CA ASN A 341 -9.64 -29.40 7.98
C ASN A 341 -8.47 -29.05 8.92
N GLY A 342 -8.62 -27.98 9.73
CA GLY A 342 -7.57 -27.54 10.64
C GLY A 342 -6.50 -26.67 10.00
N SER A 343 -5.39 -26.49 10.71
CA SER A 343 -4.26 -25.69 10.26
C SER A 343 -2.94 -26.34 10.62
N LYS A 344 -1.94 -26.14 9.76
CA LYS A 344 -0.57 -26.56 9.96
C LYS A 344 0.34 -25.36 9.79
N PHE A 345 1.03 -24.99 10.87
CA PHE A 345 2.03 -23.94 10.88
C PHE A 345 3.42 -24.59 10.79
N LEU A 346 4.16 -24.24 9.74
CA LEU A 346 5.54 -24.65 9.53
C LEU A 346 6.46 -23.46 9.77
N ILE A 347 7.32 -23.55 10.78
CA ILE A 347 8.27 -22.51 11.17
C ILE A 347 9.68 -23.00 10.88
N ILE A 348 10.41 -22.23 10.10
CA ILE A 348 11.78 -22.52 9.70
C ILE A 348 12.69 -21.54 10.46
N LEU A 349 13.58 -22.06 11.27
CA LEU A 349 14.53 -21.30 12.08
C LEU A 349 15.97 -21.64 11.66
N PRO A 350 16.67 -20.72 10.96
CA PRO A 350 18.04 -20.97 10.55
C PRO A 350 18.97 -21.21 11.75
N GLN A 351 19.79 -22.26 11.65
CA GLN A 351 20.88 -22.46 12.58
C GLN A 351 21.93 -21.36 12.35
N VAL A 352 22.52 -20.85 13.42
CA VAL A 352 23.67 -19.99 13.26
C VAL A 352 24.88 -20.88 13.03
N SER A 353 25.46 -20.85 11.85
CA SER A 353 26.82 -21.36 11.70
C SER A 353 27.74 -20.48 12.55
N TRP A 354 28.28 -21.03 13.64
CA TRP A 354 29.41 -20.42 14.30
C TRP A 354 30.55 -20.36 13.25
N LYS A 355 30.75 -19.23 12.60
CA LYS A 355 32.00 -18.99 11.92
C LYS A 355 33.04 -18.86 13.04
N ASN A 356 33.84 -19.92 13.22
CA ASN A 356 35.09 -19.87 13.99
C ASN A 356 35.98 -18.72 13.51
#